data_deffe031146be8d2e673309edcfa8d47
#
_entry.id   deffe031146be8d2e673309edcfa8d47
#
_cell.length_a   1.000
_cell.length_b   1.000
_cell.length_c   1.000
_cell.angle_alpha   90.00
_cell.angle_beta   90.00
_cell.angle_gamma   90.00
#
_symmetry.space_group_name_H-M   'P 1'
#
loop_
_entity.id
_entity.type
_entity.pdbx_description
1 polymer ?
#
loop_
_entity_poly.entity_id
_entity_poly.type
_entity_poly.pdbx_seq_one_letter_code
_entity_poly.pdbx_strand_id
1 'polypeptide(L)' 'MGCGELLLHLSMKMKQLQAGQLFKLIALDPGAVEDMPAWCRMTGHFLITAGHPLYVMRRRDN' A
#
# COMPACT_ATOMS: atom_id res chain seq x y z
N MET A 1 9.06 15.85 1.94
CA MET A 1 7.92 14.93 2.03
C MET A 1 8.43 13.53 2.29
N GLY A 2 7.87 12.86 3.26
CA GLY A 2 8.32 11.53 3.64
C GLY A 2 7.30 10.46 3.37
N CYS A 3 7.73 9.21 3.52
CA CYS A 3 6.86 8.05 3.34
C CYS A 3 5.69 8.02 4.32
N GLY A 4 5.82 8.67 5.48
CA GLY A 4 4.73 8.74 6.45
C GLY A 4 3.48 9.39 5.87
N GLU A 5 3.65 10.44 5.08
CA GLU A 5 2.52 11.11 4.43
C GLU A 5 1.89 10.20 3.37
N LEU A 6 2.72 9.50 2.61
CA LEU A 6 2.23 8.53 1.62
C LEU A 6 1.43 7.43 2.31
N LEU A 7 1.93 6.90 3.41
CA LEU A 7 1.26 5.81 4.12
C LEU A 7 -0.07 6.29 4.73
N LEU A 8 -0.14 7.54 5.19
CA LEU A 8 -1.38 8.09 5.70
C LEU A 8 -2.44 8.15 4.59
N HIS A 9 -2.07 8.69 3.43
CA HIS A 9 -2.99 8.75 2.30
C HIS A 9 -3.42 7.36 1.84
N LEU A 10 -2.49 6.42 1.83
CA LEU A 10 -2.77 5.05 1.47
C LEU A 10 -3.76 4.40 2.43
N SER A 11 -3.57 4.62 3.73
CA SER A 11 -4.48 4.08 4.74
C SER A 11 -5.89 4.63 4.57
N MET A 12 -6.01 5.91 4.29
CA MET A 12 -7.31 6.53 4.03
C MET A 12 -7.97 5.96 2.79
N LYS A 13 -7.18 5.74 1.74
CA LYS A 13 -7.70 5.17 0.50
C LYS A 13 -8.18 3.74 0.69
N MET A 14 -7.42 2.95 1.45
CA MET A 14 -7.77 1.55 1.69
C MET A 14 -9.08 1.41 2.46
N LYS A 15 -9.41 2.37 3.31
CA LYS A 15 -10.68 2.36 4.04
C LYS A 15 -11.88 2.51 3.13
N GLN A 16 -11.69 3.10 1.95
CA GLN A 16 -12.76 3.30 0.98
C GLN A 16 -12.97 2.07 0.10
N LEU A 17 -12.03 1.12 0.12
CA LEU A 17 -12.13 -0.09 -0.68
C LEU A 17 -12.96 -1.15 0.04
N GLN A 18 -13.55 -2.04 -0.75
CA GLN A 18 -14.22 -3.22 -0.21
C GLN A 18 -13.21 -4.33 0.03
N ALA A 19 -13.56 -5.25 0.92
CA ALA A 19 -12.70 -6.40 1.22
C ALA A 19 -12.34 -7.14 -0.07
N GLY A 20 -11.06 -7.48 -0.21
CA GLY A 20 -10.57 -8.21 -1.37
C GLY A 20 -10.33 -7.37 -2.61
N GLN A 21 -10.67 -6.10 -2.60
CA GLN A 21 -10.50 -5.23 -3.74
C GLN A 21 -9.03 -4.88 -3.94
N LEU A 22 -8.60 -4.84 -5.20
CA LEU A 22 -7.23 -4.49 -5.54
C LEU A 22 -7.04 -2.98 -5.62
N PHE A 23 -5.85 -2.53 -5.24
CA PHE A 23 -5.45 -1.14 -5.33
C PHE A 23 -4.07 -1.03 -5.97
N LYS A 24 -3.97 -0.22 -7.00
CA LYS A 24 -2.72 0.00 -7.72
C LYS A 24 -2.15 1.36 -7.35
N LEU A 25 -0.90 1.37 -6.93
CA LEU A 25 -0.23 2.59 -6.47
C LEU A 25 1.06 2.80 -7.25
N ILE A 26 1.28 4.04 -7.68
CA ILE A 26 2.56 4.47 -8.23
C ILE A 26 3.24 5.33 -7.16
N ALA A 27 4.34 4.84 -6.62
CA ALA A 27 5.08 5.53 -5.56
C ALA A 27 6.52 5.74 -6.01
N LEU A 28 6.88 7.00 -6.25
CA LEU A 28 8.20 7.35 -6.78
C LEU A 28 9.27 7.45 -5.69
N ASP A 29 8.87 7.56 -4.43
CA ASP A 29 9.80 7.67 -3.31
C ASP A 29 10.62 6.38 -3.19
N PRO A 30 11.98 6.47 -3.18
CA PRO A 30 12.82 5.27 -3.04
C PRO A 30 12.54 4.49 -1.76
N GLY A 31 12.11 5.16 -0.68
CA GLY A 31 11.76 4.51 0.58
C GLY A 31 10.57 3.58 0.47
N ALA A 32 9.74 3.75 -0.55
CA ALA A 32 8.57 2.89 -0.73
C ALA A 32 8.94 1.42 -0.91
N VAL A 33 10.12 1.13 -1.45
CA VAL A 33 10.59 -0.25 -1.64
C VAL A 33 10.58 -1.01 -0.33
N GLU A 34 10.96 -0.35 0.76
CA GLU A 34 10.97 -0.97 2.09
C GLU A 34 9.67 -0.75 2.84
N ASP A 35 9.09 0.44 2.71
CA ASP A 35 7.93 0.84 3.50
C ASP A 35 6.64 0.15 3.08
N MET A 36 6.47 -0.12 1.79
CA MET A 36 5.25 -0.75 1.32
C MET A 36 5.08 -2.18 1.84
N PRO A 37 6.11 -3.04 1.76
CA PRO A 37 5.97 -4.38 2.35
C PRO A 37 5.75 -4.34 3.86
N ALA A 38 6.44 -3.43 4.56
CA ALA A 38 6.28 -3.29 6.01
C ALA A 38 4.87 -2.84 6.36
N TRP A 39 4.34 -1.87 5.63
CA TRP A 39 2.98 -1.38 5.85
C TRP A 39 1.95 -2.48 5.63
N CYS A 40 2.12 -3.27 4.57
CA CYS A 40 1.20 -4.37 4.30
C CYS A 40 1.23 -5.41 5.43
N ARG A 41 2.41 -5.72 5.96
CA ARG A 41 2.52 -6.65 7.09
C ARG A 41 1.84 -6.09 8.33
N MET A 42 2.01 -4.80 8.60
CA MET A 42 1.44 -4.17 9.80
C MET A 42 -0.07 -4.10 9.75
N THR A 43 -0.63 -3.85 8.58
CA THR A 43 -2.06 -3.64 8.42
C THR A 43 -2.83 -4.90 8.08
N GLY A 44 -2.13 -5.96 7.67
CA GLY A 44 -2.76 -7.21 7.25
C GLY A 44 -3.23 -7.20 5.80
N HIS A 45 -2.99 -6.15 5.06
CA HIS A 45 -3.28 -6.14 3.63
C HIS A 45 -2.25 -6.96 2.87
N PHE A 46 -2.61 -7.38 1.66
CA PHE A 46 -1.75 -8.26 0.85
C PHE A 46 -1.01 -7.46 -0.21
N LEU A 47 0.30 -7.64 -0.27
CA LEU A 47 1.12 -7.07 -1.33
C LEU A 47 1.19 -8.07 -2.48
N ILE A 48 0.51 -7.77 -3.58
CA ILE A 48 0.42 -8.68 -4.72
C ILE A 48 1.62 -8.54 -5.62
N THR A 49 1.98 -7.29 -5.93
CA THR A 49 3.09 -6.98 -6.82
C THR A 49 3.87 -5.82 -6.24
N ALA A 50 5.20 -5.93 -6.26
CA ALA A 50 6.10 -4.89 -5.77
C ALA A 50 7.20 -4.65 -6.78
N GLY A 51 6.85 -4.04 -7.92
CA GLY A 51 7.81 -3.66 -8.95
C GLY A 51 7.94 -2.15 -8.97
N HIS A 52 8.80 -1.62 -8.08
CA HIS A 52 8.96 -0.18 -7.93
C HIS A 52 9.13 0.50 -9.28
N PRO A 53 8.39 1.60 -9.57
CA PRO A 53 7.51 2.37 -8.66
C PRO A 53 6.07 1.85 -8.59
N LEU A 54 5.77 0.70 -9.18
CA LEU A 54 4.42 0.16 -9.22
C LEU A 54 4.21 -0.85 -8.10
N TYR A 55 3.11 -0.67 -7.36
CA TYR A 55 2.71 -1.57 -6.28
C TYR A 55 1.24 -1.90 -6.45
N VAL A 56 0.90 -3.18 -6.34
CA VAL A 56 -0.48 -3.65 -6.35
C VAL A 56 -0.75 -4.36 -5.03
N MET A 57 -1.79 -3.91 -4.33
CA MET A 57 -2.16 -4.45 -3.03
C MET A 57 -3.61 -4.88 -3.06
N ARG A 58 -3.94 -5.84 -2.21
CA ARG A 58 -5.33 -6.28 -2.03
C ARG A 58 -5.75 -5.99 -0.60
N ARG A 59 -6.92 -5.39 -0.44
CA ARG A 59 -7.44 -5.11 0.89
C ARG A 59 -7.77 -6.42 1.61
N ARG A 60 -7.40 -6.49 2.90
CA ARG A 60 -7.74 -7.64 3.74
C ARG A 60 -9.26 -7.81 3.82
N ASP A 61 -9.69 -9.00 4.24
CA ASP A 61 -11.10 -9.38 4.15
C ASP A 61 -11.98 -8.83 5.28
N ASN A 62 -11.40 -8.11 6.23
CA ASN A 62 -12.23 -7.51 7.30
C ASN A 62 -11.89 -6.07 7.56
#